data_df743da6b0c06c7178b9ede8a5c82d1a
#
_entry.id   df743da6b0c06c7178b9ede8a5c82d1a
#
_cell.length_a   1.000
_cell.length_b   1.000
_cell.length_c   1.000
_cell.angle_alpha   90.00
_cell.angle_beta   90.00
_cell.angle_gamma   90.00
#
_symmetry.space_group_name_H-M   'P 1'
#
loop_
_entity.id
_entity.type
_entity.pdbx_description
1 polymer ?
#
loop_
_entity_poly.entity_id
_entity_poly.type
_entity_poly.pdbx_seq_one_letter_code
_entity_poly.pdbx_strand_id
1 'polypeptide(L)'
;MERRKFLGYTAAAGAALMLNPFEGFAFTPGKKIRLVLVGTGHRGSGFWGNTLLQSFGEIVEFVGLCDINPGRLAYVKEMLKISCPTFTDYKKMLDDTKPDYVIVTTVDAEHDNQIVTALEMGCDVITEKPMTTDEIKCKRILDAEKRTGKKVIVAFNYRHSVHAMQLKELLVQQRVGKITSVDFNWYLNVYHGADYFRRWHGRMNKGGSLWVHKATHHFDLLNWWLNSEPVEVSAYGSLEHYGKNNSFRGTKCRGCEHKDNCKFYWDITKDNRLNNLYAKNEQHDGYIRDGCVWSNEIDIYDKMSAQIIYANGVTVN
;
A
#
# COMPACT_ATOMS: atom_id res chain seq x y z
N MET A 1 4.93 -16.21 -34.35
CA MET A 1 3.66 -15.45 -34.32
C MET A 1 3.88 -14.15 -35.07
N GLU A 2 3.15 -13.90 -36.14
CA GLU A 2 3.38 -12.74 -37.01
C GLU A 2 3.06 -11.42 -36.31
N ARG A 3 3.92 -10.42 -36.45
CA ARG A 3 3.84 -9.09 -35.83
C ARG A 3 2.48 -8.40 -36.06
N ARG A 4 1.82 -8.64 -37.20
CA ARG A 4 0.47 -8.13 -37.50
C ARG A 4 -0.63 -8.77 -36.64
N LYS A 5 -0.53 -10.05 -36.31
CA LYS A 5 -1.48 -10.75 -35.41
C LYS A 5 -1.32 -10.28 -33.97
N PHE A 6 -0.07 -10.03 -33.53
CA PHE A 6 0.20 -9.45 -32.22
C PHE A 6 -0.43 -8.05 -32.05
N LEU A 7 -0.29 -7.16 -33.04
CA LEU A 7 -0.91 -5.84 -33.02
C LEU A 7 -2.44 -5.89 -33.08
N GLY A 8 -3.01 -6.87 -33.76
CA GLY A 8 -4.47 -7.10 -33.79
C GLY A 8 -5.02 -7.56 -32.44
N TYR A 9 -4.28 -8.41 -31.70
CA TYR A 9 -4.68 -8.85 -30.37
C TYR A 9 -4.49 -7.76 -29.30
N THR A 10 -3.48 -6.90 -29.42
CA THR A 10 -3.31 -5.74 -28.52
C THR A 10 -4.39 -4.67 -28.76
N ALA A 11 -4.84 -4.47 -29.99
CA ALA A 11 -5.96 -3.57 -30.28
C ALA A 11 -7.31 -4.15 -29.81
N ALA A 12 -7.52 -5.46 -29.94
CA ALA A 12 -8.72 -6.14 -29.42
C ALA A 12 -8.73 -6.22 -27.89
N ALA A 13 -7.57 -6.43 -27.24
CA ALA A 13 -7.44 -6.37 -25.78
C ALA A 13 -7.62 -4.94 -25.26
N GLY A 14 -7.14 -3.92 -25.97
CA GLY A 14 -7.42 -2.52 -25.70
C GLY A 14 -8.89 -2.15 -25.81
N ALA A 15 -9.59 -2.67 -26.83
CA ALA A 15 -11.02 -2.49 -27.00
C ALA A 15 -11.87 -3.27 -25.97
N ALA A 16 -11.42 -4.47 -25.53
CA ALA A 16 -12.07 -5.24 -24.48
C ALA A 16 -11.85 -4.62 -23.07
N LEU A 17 -10.74 -3.92 -22.85
CA LEU A 17 -10.52 -3.09 -21.65
C LEU A 17 -11.40 -1.83 -21.66
N MET A 18 -11.83 -1.37 -22.84
CA MET A 18 -12.80 -0.26 -22.96
C MET A 18 -14.25 -0.73 -22.83
N LEU A 19 -14.53 -2.04 -22.92
CA LEU A 19 -15.87 -2.64 -22.82
C LEU A 19 -16.16 -3.29 -21.48
N ASN A 20 -15.16 -3.39 -20.56
CA ASN A 20 -15.44 -3.68 -19.16
C ASN A 20 -15.70 -2.35 -18.45
N PRO A 21 -16.93 -2.10 -18.02
CA PRO A 21 -17.20 -0.83 -17.37
C PRO A 21 -16.43 -0.78 -16.06
N PHE A 22 -15.43 0.07 -15.98
CA PHE A 22 -15.22 0.83 -14.75
C PHE A 22 -16.51 1.63 -14.54
N GLU A 23 -17.57 0.94 -14.15
CA GLU A 23 -18.79 1.57 -13.64
C GLU A 23 -18.40 2.30 -12.36
N GLY A 24 -17.98 3.55 -12.49
CA GLY A 24 -17.55 4.35 -11.37
C GLY A 24 -16.76 5.61 -11.72
N PHE A 25 -16.08 5.64 -12.87
CA PHE A 25 -15.42 6.88 -13.32
C PHE A 25 -16.32 7.62 -14.32
N ALA A 26 -17.23 8.46 -13.82
CA ALA A 26 -17.93 9.41 -14.67
C ALA A 26 -16.93 10.48 -15.15
N PHE A 27 -16.19 10.17 -16.22
CA PHE A 27 -15.33 11.15 -16.88
C PHE A 27 -16.20 12.12 -17.68
N THR A 28 -16.30 13.35 -17.21
CA THR A 28 -16.90 14.45 -17.99
C THR A 28 -15.77 15.14 -18.75
N PRO A 29 -15.78 15.11 -20.10
CA PRO A 29 -14.75 15.78 -20.89
C PRO A 29 -14.59 17.25 -20.48
N GLY A 30 -13.37 17.69 -20.22
CA GLY A 30 -13.04 19.06 -19.82
C GLY A 30 -13.09 19.35 -18.32
N LYS A 31 -13.54 18.42 -17.45
CA LYS A 31 -13.51 18.56 -15.98
C LYS A 31 -12.49 17.59 -15.38
N LYS A 32 -11.52 18.12 -14.63
CA LYS A 32 -10.57 17.28 -13.88
C LYS A 32 -11.26 16.56 -12.73
N ILE A 33 -10.82 15.33 -12.46
CA ILE A 33 -11.21 14.58 -11.27
C ILE A 33 -10.53 15.22 -10.05
N ARG A 34 -11.31 15.57 -9.04
CA ARG A 34 -10.86 16.26 -7.84
C ARG A 34 -10.46 15.26 -6.77
N LEU A 35 -9.18 15.25 -6.45
CA LEU A 35 -8.58 14.31 -5.51
C LEU A 35 -8.15 15.03 -4.21
N VAL A 36 -8.27 14.34 -3.09
CA VAL A 36 -7.53 14.68 -1.88
C VAL A 36 -6.62 13.54 -1.48
N LEU A 37 -5.48 13.86 -0.88
CA LEU A 37 -4.52 12.89 -0.39
C LEU A 37 -4.43 12.99 1.13
N VAL A 38 -4.70 11.90 1.84
CA VAL A 38 -4.48 11.78 3.28
C VAL A 38 -3.31 10.85 3.56
N GLY A 39 -2.33 11.36 4.34
CA GLY A 39 -1.03 10.72 4.55
C GLY A 39 -0.02 11.11 3.48
N THR A 40 0.74 12.17 3.73
CA THR A 40 1.75 12.71 2.78
C THR A 40 3.15 12.07 2.98
N GLY A 41 3.20 10.84 3.51
CA GLY A 41 4.43 10.08 3.67
C GLY A 41 5.07 9.67 2.33
N HIS A 42 6.08 8.79 2.40
CA HIS A 42 6.85 8.36 1.21
C HIS A 42 5.97 7.86 0.06
N ARG A 43 4.95 7.04 0.37
CA ARG A 43 4.05 6.46 -0.64
C ARG A 43 3.08 7.51 -1.17
N GLY A 44 2.48 8.29 -0.29
CA GLY A 44 1.57 9.36 -0.66
C GLY A 44 2.25 10.42 -1.51
N SER A 45 3.37 10.98 -1.06
CA SER A 45 4.08 12.04 -1.78
C SER A 45 4.75 11.57 -3.08
N GLY A 46 5.26 10.33 -3.11
CA GLY A 46 5.98 9.79 -4.28
C GLY A 46 5.04 9.28 -5.36
N PHE A 47 4.42 8.13 -5.10
CA PHE A 47 3.60 7.45 -6.10
C PHE A 47 2.30 8.22 -6.37
N TRP A 48 1.51 8.45 -5.32
CA TRP A 48 0.21 9.10 -5.47
C TRP A 48 0.31 10.61 -5.73
N GLY A 49 1.28 11.30 -5.16
CA GLY A 49 1.50 12.72 -5.43
C GLY A 49 2.21 12.93 -6.76
N ASN A 50 3.53 12.65 -6.78
CA ASN A 50 4.39 13.02 -7.90
C ASN A 50 4.11 12.20 -9.17
N THR A 51 4.11 10.84 -9.08
CA THR A 51 3.94 10.00 -10.29
C THR A 51 2.55 10.16 -10.90
N LEU A 52 1.50 10.25 -10.07
CA LEU A 52 0.14 10.45 -10.55
C LEU A 52 0.00 11.78 -11.30
N LEU A 53 0.51 12.88 -10.74
CA LEU A 53 0.45 14.19 -11.40
C LEU A 53 1.29 14.25 -12.68
N GLN A 54 2.47 13.61 -12.71
CA GLN A 54 3.29 13.56 -13.91
C GLN A 54 2.61 12.77 -15.04
N SER A 55 1.90 11.69 -14.71
CA SER A 55 1.29 10.80 -15.71
C SER A 55 -0.11 11.21 -16.11
N PHE A 56 -0.87 11.85 -15.20
CA PHE A 56 -2.31 12.08 -15.36
C PHE A 56 -2.77 13.49 -14.95
N GLY A 57 -1.86 14.45 -14.75
CA GLY A 57 -2.18 15.81 -14.32
C GLY A 57 -3.11 16.59 -15.28
N GLU A 58 -3.28 16.08 -16.50
CA GLU A 58 -4.28 16.64 -17.46
C GLU A 58 -5.72 16.29 -17.05
N ILE A 59 -5.92 15.16 -16.38
CA ILE A 59 -7.26 14.63 -16.03
C ILE A 59 -7.56 14.61 -14.55
N VAL A 60 -6.54 14.79 -13.67
CA VAL A 60 -6.71 14.85 -12.23
C VAL A 60 -6.13 16.14 -11.64
N GLU A 61 -6.64 16.55 -10.49
CA GLU A 61 -6.07 17.64 -9.69
C GLU A 61 -6.20 17.35 -8.20
N PHE A 62 -5.20 17.74 -7.41
CA PHE A 62 -5.33 17.75 -5.96
C PHE A 62 -6.01 19.03 -5.49
N VAL A 63 -7.10 18.86 -4.74
CA VAL A 63 -7.87 19.95 -4.13
C VAL A 63 -7.61 20.07 -2.62
N GLY A 64 -6.86 19.14 -2.03
CA GLY A 64 -6.43 19.18 -0.64
C GLY A 64 -5.39 18.11 -0.30
N LEU A 65 -4.48 18.42 0.63
CA LEU A 65 -3.56 17.49 1.26
C LEU A 65 -3.83 17.44 2.75
N CYS A 66 -3.82 16.26 3.37
CA CYS A 66 -3.96 16.10 4.81
C CYS A 66 -2.88 15.19 5.39
N ASP A 67 -2.29 15.63 6.49
CA ASP A 67 -1.36 14.84 7.31
C ASP A 67 -1.36 15.40 8.73
N ILE A 68 -1.13 14.57 9.74
CA ILE A 68 -0.98 15.01 11.13
C ILE A 68 0.28 15.87 11.34
N ASN A 69 1.25 15.79 10.42
CA ASN A 69 2.53 16.48 10.49
C ASN A 69 2.56 17.70 9.55
N PRO A 70 2.46 18.92 10.09
CA PRO A 70 2.40 20.16 9.29
C PRO A 70 3.70 20.43 8.51
N GLY A 71 4.87 20.03 9.03
CA GLY A 71 6.13 20.19 8.33
C GLY A 71 6.23 19.28 7.11
N ARG A 72 5.72 18.05 7.21
CA ARG A 72 5.61 17.12 6.09
C ARG A 72 4.65 17.63 5.02
N LEU A 73 3.50 18.20 5.42
CA LEU A 73 2.57 18.87 4.50
C LEU A 73 3.21 20.00 3.71
N ALA A 74 3.92 20.91 4.40
CA ALA A 74 4.60 22.03 3.77
C ALA A 74 5.63 21.56 2.73
N TYR A 75 6.48 20.61 3.11
CA TYR A 75 7.48 20.02 2.21
C TYR A 75 6.84 19.38 0.97
N VAL A 76 5.77 18.59 1.16
CA VAL A 76 5.14 17.87 0.04
C VAL A 76 4.40 18.83 -0.89
N LYS A 77 3.72 19.84 -0.37
CA LYS A 77 3.09 20.87 -1.19
C LYS A 77 4.11 21.59 -2.09
N GLU A 78 5.26 21.97 -1.56
CA GLU A 78 6.36 22.58 -2.31
C GLU A 78 6.94 21.61 -3.36
N MET A 79 7.23 20.37 -2.94
CA MET A 79 7.80 19.33 -3.82
C MET A 79 6.88 19.02 -5.00
N LEU A 80 5.58 18.99 -4.80
CA LEU A 80 4.59 18.73 -5.86
C LEU A 80 4.25 19.98 -6.68
N LYS A 81 4.68 21.16 -6.24
CA LYS A 81 4.39 22.47 -6.89
C LYS A 81 2.89 22.70 -7.08
N ILE A 82 2.08 22.36 -6.08
CA ILE A 82 0.62 22.51 -6.11
C ILE A 82 0.17 23.62 -5.18
N SER A 83 -0.94 24.26 -5.55
CA SER A 83 -1.50 25.42 -4.81
C SER A 83 -2.63 25.06 -3.84
N CYS A 84 -3.10 23.79 -3.83
CA CYS A 84 -4.23 23.39 -3.01
C CYS A 84 -3.97 23.65 -1.50
N PRO A 85 -5.01 23.84 -0.68
CA PRO A 85 -4.89 23.97 0.77
C PRO A 85 -4.36 22.70 1.43
N THR A 86 -3.76 22.86 2.62
CA THR A 86 -3.26 21.77 3.45
C THR A 86 -4.03 21.76 4.78
N PHE A 87 -4.25 20.54 5.32
CA PHE A 87 -5.06 20.32 6.50
C PHE A 87 -4.37 19.36 7.46
N THR A 88 -4.52 19.60 8.76
CA THR A 88 -4.22 18.63 9.81
C THR A 88 -5.49 17.95 10.34
N ASP A 89 -6.66 18.48 10.01
CA ASP A 89 -7.97 17.90 10.28
C ASP A 89 -8.56 17.30 9.01
N TYR A 90 -8.75 15.98 9.03
CA TYR A 90 -9.21 15.21 7.88
C TYR A 90 -10.66 15.52 7.50
N LYS A 91 -11.57 15.61 8.50
CA LYS A 91 -12.99 15.93 8.25
C LYS A 91 -13.16 17.31 7.67
N LYS A 92 -12.44 18.28 8.25
CA LYS A 92 -12.44 19.64 7.74
C LYS A 92 -11.97 19.72 6.30
N MET A 93 -10.94 18.93 5.91
CA MET A 93 -10.51 18.85 4.53
C MET A 93 -11.63 18.37 3.61
N LEU A 94 -12.35 17.32 3.98
CA LEU A 94 -13.44 16.77 3.17
C LEU A 94 -14.59 17.75 3.02
N ASP A 95 -14.98 18.44 4.11
CA ASP A 95 -16.04 19.45 4.12
C ASP A 95 -15.71 20.65 3.24
N ASP A 96 -14.50 21.16 3.35
CA ASP A 96 -14.07 22.36 2.62
C ASP A 96 -13.83 22.08 1.13
N THR A 97 -13.34 20.88 0.78
CA THR A 97 -12.92 20.57 -0.58
C THR A 97 -13.94 19.79 -1.40
N LYS A 98 -14.79 18.97 -0.76
CA LYS A 98 -15.78 18.10 -1.42
C LYS A 98 -15.20 17.39 -2.63
N PRO A 99 -14.21 16.49 -2.45
CA PRO A 99 -13.51 15.82 -3.53
C PRO A 99 -14.37 14.74 -4.19
N ASP A 100 -14.01 14.34 -5.40
CA ASP A 100 -14.59 13.15 -6.06
C ASP A 100 -14.03 11.86 -5.42
N TYR A 101 -12.70 11.84 -5.15
CA TYR A 101 -12.02 10.69 -4.55
C TYR A 101 -11.08 11.10 -3.41
N VAL A 102 -10.99 10.23 -2.43
CA VAL A 102 -10.00 10.30 -1.35
C VAL A 102 -8.93 9.23 -1.56
N ILE A 103 -7.67 9.63 -1.62
CA ILE A 103 -6.53 8.71 -1.64
C ILE A 103 -6.00 8.54 -0.22
N VAL A 104 -6.07 7.30 0.33
CA VAL A 104 -5.64 6.96 1.68
C VAL A 104 -4.27 6.28 1.64
N THR A 105 -3.28 6.90 2.31
CA THR A 105 -1.88 6.43 2.34
C THR A 105 -1.23 6.62 3.71
N THR A 106 -2.00 6.51 4.76
CA THR A 106 -1.57 6.68 6.15
C THR A 106 -0.94 5.40 6.73
N VAL A 107 -0.91 5.27 8.03
CA VAL A 107 -0.56 4.02 8.72
C VAL A 107 -1.70 3.03 8.53
N ASP A 108 -1.38 1.75 8.23
CA ASP A 108 -2.37 0.72 7.86
C ASP A 108 -3.52 0.60 8.86
N ALA A 109 -3.20 0.72 10.17
CA ALA A 109 -4.19 0.65 11.24
C ALA A 109 -5.21 1.81 11.25
N GLU A 110 -4.93 2.89 10.55
CA GLU A 110 -5.80 4.07 10.48
C GLU A 110 -6.68 4.10 9.21
N HIS A 111 -6.41 3.20 8.25
CA HIS A 111 -7.10 3.19 6.96
C HIS A 111 -8.62 3.09 7.14
N ASP A 112 -9.11 2.22 8.02
CA ASP A 112 -10.55 1.99 8.21
C ASP A 112 -11.29 3.24 8.66
N ASN A 113 -10.73 4.02 9.59
CA ASN A 113 -11.34 5.27 10.05
C ASN A 113 -11.45 6.29 8.92
N GLN A 114 -10.41 6.42 8.11
CA GLN A 114 -10.38 7.38 7.02
C GLN A 114 -11.28 6.94 5.86
N ILE A 115 -11.28 5.65 5.54
CA ILE A 115 -12.15 5.09 4.50
C ILE A 115 -13.61 5.28 4.88
N VAL A 116 -14.01 4.82 6.07
CA VAL A 116 -15.41 4.93 6.54
C VAL A 116 -15.87 6.39 6.57
N THR A 117 -15.04 7.29 7.11
CA THR A 117 -15.36 8.72 7.14
C THR A 117 -15.57 9.29 5.73
N ALA A 118 -14.70 8.96 4.77
CA ALA A 118 -14.84 9.42 3.39
C ALA A 118 -16.14 8.93 2.74
N LEU A 119 -16.44 7.62 2.88
CA LEU A 119 -17.67 7.02 2.35
C LEU A 119 -18.92 7.69 2.92
N GLU A 120 -18.96 7.93 4.24
CA GLU A 120 -20.07 8.60 4.93
C GLU A 120 -20.22 10.06 4.52
N MET A 121 -19.14 10.72 4.11
CA MET A 121 -19.15 12.07 3.56
C MET A 121 -19.39 12.12 2.04
N GLY A 122 -19.75 10.97 1.44
CA GLY A 122 -20.17 10.89 0.03
C GLY A 122 -19.02 10.82 -0.98
N CYS A 123 -17.80 10.49 -0.56
CA CYS A 123 -16.64 10.35 -1.43
C CYS A 123 -16.34 8.88 -1.74
N ASP A 124 -15.89 8.58 -2.95
CA ASP A 124 -15.27 7.31 -3.26
C ASP A 124 -13.82 7.28 -2.77
N VAL A 125 -13.28 6.08 -2.50
CA VAL A 125 -11.96 5.93 -1.88
C VAL A 125 -11.04 5.06 -2.71
N ILE A 126 -9.80 5.50 -2.86
CA ILE A 126 -8.68 4.70 -3.30
C ILE A 126 -7.73 4.55 -2.10
N THR A 127 -7.57 3.34 -1.60
CA THR A 127 -6.65 3.10 -0.46
C THR A 127 -5.41 2.33 -0.89
N GLU A 128 -4.27 2.66 -0.27
CA GLU A 128 -3.11 1.78 -0.33
C GLU A 128 -3.42 0.43 0.33
N LYS A 129 -2.68 -0.57 -0.11
CA LYS A 129 -2.72 -1.89 0.52
C LYS A 129 -1.91 -1.88 1.84
N PRO A 130 -2.28 -2.69 2.83
CA PRO A 130 -3.50 -3.46 2.94
C PRO A 130 -4.72 -2.54 3.10
N MET A 131 -5.92 -3.05 2.86
CA MET A 131 -7.14 -2.27 3.07
C MET A 131 -7.25 -1.78 4.51
N THR A 132 -6.91 -2.65 5.46
CA THR A 132 -6.74 -2.37 6.89
C THR A 132 -5.99 -3.54 7.57
N THR A 133 -5.98 -3.61 8.90
CA THR A 133 -5.11 -4.53 9.67
C THR A 133 -5.79 -5.77 10.22
N ASP A 134 -7.12 -5.80 10.33
CA ASP A 134 -7.88 -6.89 10.95
C ASP A 134 -9.29 -7.04 10.35
N GLU A 135 -9.96 -8.16 10.66
CA GLU A 135 -11.26 -8.52 10.13
C GLU A 135 -12.39 -7.61 10.63
N ILE A 136 -12.29 -7.09 11.84
CA ILE A 136 -13.31 -6.19 12.41
C ILE A 136 -13.33 -4.88 11.62
N LYS A 137 -12.15 -4.33 11.35
CA LYS A 137 -11.98 -3.13 10.54
C LYS A 137 -12.38 -3.37 9.09
N CYS A 138 -12.01 -4.54 8.51
CA CYS A 138 -12.48 -4.93 7.18
C CYS A 138 -14.01 -4.91 7.11
N LYS A 139 -14.68 -5.53 8.09
CA LYS A 139 -16.15 -5.55 8.15
C LYS A 139 -16.72 -4.14 8.23
N ARG A 140 -16.15 -3.25 9.04
CA ARG A 140 -16.59 -1.84 9.13
C ARG A 140 -16.55 -1.14 7.76
N ILE A 141 -15.49 -1.34 6.98
CA ILE A 141 -15.35 -0.76 5.63
C ILE A 141 -16.42 -1.32 4.70
N LEU A 142 -16.60 -2.64 4.64
CA LEU A 142 -17.58 -3.30 3.78
C LEU A 142 -19.02 -2.90 4.13
N ASP A 143 -19.34 -2.80 5.43
CA ASP A 143 -20.63 -2.33 5.90
C ASP A 143 -20.88 -0.85 5.51
N ALA A 144 -19.85 -0.01 5.56
CA ALA A 144 -19.94 1.39 5.15
C ALA A 144 -20.12 1.51 3.62
N GLU A 145 -19.36 0.75 2.83
CA GLU A 145 -19.51 0.71 1.36
C GLU A 145 -20.94 0.31 0.98
N LYS A 146 -21.45 -0.75 1.59
CA LYS A 146 -22.84 -1.21 1.35
C LYS A 146 -23.90 -0.17 1.77
N ARG A 147 -23.69 0.50 2.92
CA ARG A 147 -24.65 1.49 3.45
C ARG A 147 -24.69 2.77 2.63
N THR A 148 -23.52 3.25 2.18
CA THR A 148 -23.40 4.52 1.48
C THR A 148 -23.56 4.41 -0.04
N GLY A 149 -23.39 3.20 -0.60
CA GLY A 149 -23.34 2.96 -2.06
C GLY A 149 -22.06 3.50 -2.73
N LYS A 150 -21.13 4.03 -1.94
CA LYS A 150 -19.83 4.50 -2.43
C LYS A 150 -18.86 3.33 -2.60
N LYS A 151 -17.73 3.55 -3.30
CA LYS A 151 -16.79 2.51 -3.69
C LYS A 151 -15.45 2.65 -2.99
N VAL A 152 -14.85 1.49 -2.67
CA VAL A 152 -13.47 1.39 -2.17
C VAL A 152 -12.64 0.60 -3.16
N ILE A 153 -11.56 1.21 -3.63
CA ILE A 153 -10.57 0.57 -4.51
C ILE A 153 -9.29 0.36 -3.70
N VAL A 154 -8.87 -0.89 -3.53
CA VAL A 154 -7.60 -1.24 -2.89
C VAL A 154 -6.49 -1.35 -3.93
N ALA A 155 -5.39 -0.65 -3.74
CA ALA A 155 -4.31 -0.53 -4.73
C ALA A 155 -3.40 -1.77 -4.78
N PHE A 156 -3.91 -2.90 -5.22
CA PHE A 156 -3.15 -4.14 -5.44
C PHE A 156 -2.33 -4.09 -6.73
N ASN A 157 -1.33 -3.24 -6.75
CA ASN A 157 -0.53 -2.95 -7.94
C ASN A 157 0.29 -4.15 -8.47
N TYR A 158 0.53 -5.22 -7.68
CA TYR A 158 1.26 -6.40 -8.15
C TYR A 158 0.53 -7.15 -9.25
N ARG A 159 -0.81 -7.16 -9.28
CA ARG A 159 -1.60 -7.73 -10.37
C ARG A 159 -1.23 -7.16 -11.74
N HIS A 160 -0.84 -5.87 -11.78
CA HIS A 160 -0.51 -5.14 -13.00
C HIS A 160 0.96 -5.25 -13.42
N SER A 161 1.77 -6.04 -12.72
CA SER A 161 3.13 -6.34 -13.17
C SER A 161 3.10 -7.27 -14.38
N VAL A 162 4.06 -7.09 -15.30
CA VAL A 162 4.13 -7.88 -16.55
C VAL A 162 4.11 -9.38 -16.26
N HIS A 163 4.90 -9.85 -15.27
CA HIS A 163 4.96 -11.27 -14.95
C HIS A 163 3.66 -11.81 -14.35
N ALA A 164 2.99 -11.02 -13.47
CA ALA A 164 1.74 -11.46 -12.88
C ALA A 164 0.63 -11.58 -13.93
N MET A 165 0.58 -10.64 -14.87
CA MET A 165 -0.38 -10.66 -15.98
C MET A 165 -0.10 -11.82 -16.94
N GLN A 166 1.17 -12.05 -17.32
CA GLN A 166 1.55 -13.17 -18.17
C GLN A 166 1.21 -14.53 -17.54
N LEU A 167 1.51 -14.68 -16.23
CA LEU A 167 1.14 -15.90 -15.52
C LEU A 167 -0.38 -16.10 -15.50
N LYS A 168 -1.16 -15.05 -15.20
CA LYS A 168 -2.63 -15.12 -15.24
C LYS A 168 -3.12 -15.57 -16.62
N GLU A 169 -2.57 -15.02 -17.70
CA GLU A 169 -2.93 -15.41 -19.07
C GLU A 169 -2.66 -16.90 -19.34
N LEU A 170 -1.48 -17.41 -18.97
CA LEU A 170 -1.12 -18.82 -19.14
C LEU A 170 -2.07 -19.75 -18.37
N LEU A 171 -2.46 -19.37 -17.15
CA LEU A 171 -3.39 -20.13 -16.32
C LEU A 171 -4.81 -20.14 -16.92
N VAL A 172 -5.30 -18.98 -17.40
CA VAL A 172 -6.60 -18.88 -18.08
C VAL A 172 -6.63 -19.72 -19.35
N GLN A 173 -5.53 -19.77 -20.10
CA GLN A 173 -5.36 -20.61 -21.29
C GLN A 173 -5.14 -22.10 -20.96
N GLN A 174 -5.18 -22.48 -19.69
CA GLN A 174 -4.94 -23.85 -19.21
C GLN A 174 -3.63 -24.47 -19.73
N ARG A 175 -2.58 -23.67 -19.92
CA ARG A 175 -1.29 -24.14 -20.49
C ARG A 175 -0.59 -25.17 -19.61
N VAL A 176 -0.90 -25.19 -18.31
CA VAL A 176 -0.40 -26.18 -17.33
C VAL A 176 -1.46 -27.24 -16.96
N GLY A 177 -2.63 -27.20 -17.63
CA GLY A 177 -3.76 -28.05 -17.28
C GLY A 177 -4.42 -27.67 -15.95
N LYS A 178 -5.04 -28.65 -15.26
CA LYS A 178 -5.67 -28.43 -13.96
C LYS A 178 -4.61 -28.20 -12.89
N ILE A 179 -4.69 -27.06 -12.20
CA ILE A 179 -3.84 -26.74 -11.06
C ILE A 179 -4.31 -27.58 -9.87
N THR A 180 -3.41 -28.30 -9.23
CA THR A 180 -3.67 -29.12 -8.04
C THR A 180 -2.95 -28.58 -6.81
N SER A 181 -1.76 -28.00 -6.99
CA SER A 181 -0.96 -27.40 -5.92
C SER A 181 -0.15 -26.21 -6.41
N VAL A 182 0.24 -25.33 -5.48
CA VAL A 182 1.14 -24.20 -5.71
C VAL A 182 2.14 -24.14 -4.56
N ASP A 183 3.43 -24.06 -4.89
CA ASP A 183 4.48 -23.69 -3.95
C ASP A 183 4.85 -22.24 -4.21
N PHE A 184 4.56 -21.38 -3.23
CA PHE A 184 4.77 -19.94 -3.34
C PHE A 184 5.78 -19.45 -2.30
N ASN A 185 7.00 -19.20 -2.74
CA ASN A 185 8.07 -18.74 -1.86
C ASN A 185 8.44 -17.29 -2.18
N TRP A 186 8.54 -16.45 -1.16
CA TRP A 186 8.96 -15.07 -1.30
C TRP A 186 10.07 -14.73 -0.31
N TYR A 187 11.28 -14.54 -0.83
CA TYR A 187 12.44 -14.13 -0.05
C TYR A 187 12.69 -12.65 -0.23
N LEU A 188 12.46 -11.88 0.85
CA LEU A 188 12.73 -10.45 0.82
C LEU A 188 14.22 -10.17 0.81
N ASN A 189 14.66 -9.23 -0.02
CA ASN A 189 15.99 -8.66 0.11
C ASN A 189 16.20 -8.14 1.54
N VAL A 190 17.36 -8.45 2.13
CA VAL A 190 17.64 -8.18 3.55
C VAL A 190 17.51 -6.70 3.91
N TYR A 191 17.95 -5.79 3.04
CA TYR A 191 17.84 -4.35 3.30
C TYR A 191 16.40 -3.84 3.14
N HIS A 192 15.67 -4.36 2.16
CA HIS A 192 14.25 -4.07 2.02
C HIS A 192 13.45 -4.63 3.19
N GLY A 193 13.76 -5.85 3.63
CA GLY A 193 13.16 -6.45 4.82
C GLY A 193 13.41 -5.62 6.08
N ALA A 194 14.68 -5.22 6.33
CA ALA A 194 15.06 -4.39 7.47
C ALA A 194 14.25 -3.09 7.56
N ASP A 195 13.85 -2.51 6.41
CA ASP A 195 13.07 -1.27 6.39
C ASP A 195 11.70 -1.42 7.06
N TYR A 196 11.07 -2.59 7.03
CA TYR A 196 9.83 -2.86 7.76
C TYR A 196 10.03 -2.85 9.27
N PHE A 197 11.16 -3.35 9.74
CA PHE A 197 11.49 -3.42 11.18
C PHE A 197 11.96 -2.08 11.74
N ARG A 198 12.34 -1.11 10.92
CA ARG A 198 12.72 0.25 11.35
C ARG A 198 11.53 1.14 11.67
N ARG A 199 10.42 0.88 11.00
CA ARG A 199 9.27 1.78 10.95
C ARG A 199 8.12 1.27 11.82
N TRP A 200 7.02 2.01 11.82
CA TRP A 200 5.77 1.60 12.46
C TRP A 200 5.28 0.21 12.01
N HIS A 201 5.67 -0.27 10.82
CA HIS A 201 5.38 -1.62 10.35
C HIS A 201 5.91 -2.72 11.27
N GLY A 202 6.97 -2.44 12.04
CA GLY A 202 7.52 -3.35 13.06
C GLY A 202 6.61 -3.55 14.27
N ARG A 203 5.43 -2.92 14.29
CA ARG A 203 4.43 -3.01 15.36
C ARG A 203 3.16 -3.69 14.84
N MET A 204 2.74 -4.77 15.52
CA MET A 204 1.54 -5.53 15.19
C MET A 204 0.31 -4.63 15.13
N ASN A 205 0.12 -3.77 16.13
CA ASN A 205 -1.02 -2.86 16.25
C ASN A 205 -1.04 -1.73 15.21
N LYS A 206 0.04 -1.55 14.41
CA LYS A 206 0.12 -0.52 13.36
C LYS A 206 0.03 -1.09 11.96
N GLY A 207 0.64 -2.24 11.71
CA GLY A 207 0.72 -2.85 10.38
C GLY A 207 0.14 -4.26 10.25
N GLY A 208 -0.35 -4.87 11.34
CA GLY A 208 -0.91 -6.23 11.32
C GLY A 208 0.12 -7.33 11.00
N SER A 209 1.43 -7.06 11.16
CA SER A 209 2.56 -7.89 10.73
C SER A 209 2.84 -7.91 9.23
N LEU A 210 3.89 -8.61 8.83
CA LEU A 210 4.19 -8.81 7.40
C LEU A 210 3.19 -9.75 6.72
N TRP A 211 2.41 -10.55 7.46
CA TRP A 211 1.28 -11.31 6.93
C TRP A 211 0.25 -10.37 6.27
N VAL A 212 -0.10 -9.30 6.97
CA VAL A 212 -1.08 -8.32 6.50
C VAL A 212 -0.40 -7.29 5.59
N HIS A 213 0.67 -6.63 6.07
CA HIS A 213 1.25 -5.50 5.33
C HIS A 213 1.91 -5.94 4.00
N LYS A 214 2.67 -7.04 3.99
CA LYS A 214 3.43 -7.48 2.80
C LYS A 214 2.79 -8.64 2.07
N ALA A 215 2.44 -9.71 2.79
CA ALA A 215 1.91 -10.91 2.16
C ALA A 215 0.48 -10.73 1.60
N THR A 216 -0.21 -9.66 1.95
CA THR A 216 -1.48 -9.28 1.31
C THR A 216 -1.38 -9.23 -0.22
N HIS A 217 -0.24 -8.78 -0.78
CA HIS A 217 0.01 -8.86 -2.22
C HIS A 217 0.06 -10.30 -2.74
N HIS A 218 0.65 -11.20 -1.96
CA HIS A 218 0.84 -12.60 -2.34
C HIS A 218 -0.48 -13.36 -2.29
N PHE A 219 -1.27 -13.15 -1.24
CA PHE A 219 -2.61 -13.73 -1.12
C PHE A 219 -3.56 -13.18 -2.20
N ASP A 220 -3.45 -11.89 -2.50
CA ASP A 220 -4.20 -11.26 -3.57
C ASP A 220 -3.87 -11.87 -4.95
N LEU A 221 -2.59 -12.10 -5.25
CA LEU A 221 -2.16 -12.76 -6.47
C LEU A 221 -2.66 -14.20 -6.55
N LEU A 222 -2.57 -14.96 -5.46
CA LEU A 222 -3.03 -16.35 -5.40
C LEU A 222 -4.55 -16.43 -5.64
N ASN A 223 -5.34 -15.63 -4.95
CA ASN A 223 -6.79 -15.57 -5.15
C ASN A 223 -7.13 -15.23 -6.61
N TRP A 224 -6.43 -14.27 -7.19
CA TRP A 224 -6.64 -13.83 -8.56
C TRP A 224 -6.19 -14.88 -9.60
N TRP A 225 -5.02 -15.50 -9.42
CA TRP A 225 -4.51 -16.53 -10.34
C TRP A 225 -5.36 -17.78 -10.30
N LEU A 226 -5.74 -18.26 -9.12
CA LEU A 226 -6.53 -19.47 -8.93
C LEU A 226 -8.03 -19.26 -9.20
N ASN A 227 -8.47 -18.00 -9.28
CA ASN A 227 -9.88 -17.62 -9.38
C ASN A 227 -10.75 -18.36 -8.35
N SER A 228 -10.28 -18.39 -7.09
CA SER A 228 -10.87 -19.12 -5.98
C SER A 228 -10.58 -18.43 -4.67
N GLU A 229 -11.34 -18.78 -3.64
CA GLU A 229 -11.19 -18.24 -2.29
C GLU A 229 -10.59 -19.26 -1.33
N PRO A 230 -9.77 -18.85 -0.34
CA PRO A 230 -9.26 -19.74 0.69
C PRO A 230 -10.41 -20.17 1.63
N VAL A 231 -10.43 -21.46 1.97
CA VAL A 231 -11.43 -22.06 2.91
C VAL A 231 -10.80 -22.57 4.19
N GLU A 232 -9.49 -22.86 4.17
CA GLU A 232 -8.75 -23.30 5.34
C GLU A 232 -7.32 -22.72 5.30
N VAL A 233 -6.82 -22.26 6.46
CA VAL A 233 -5.46 -21.74 6.60
C VAL A 233 -4.84 -22.27 7.88
N SER A 234 -3.62 -22.83 7.76
CA SER A 234 -2.75 -23.13 8.88
C SER A 234 -1.45 -22.34 8.72
N ALA A 235 -1.05 -21.57 9.73
CA ALA A 235 0.10 -20.67 9.60
C ALA A 235 0.95 -20.61 10.87
N TYR A 236 2.27 -20.43 10.68
CA TYR A 236 3.25 -20.28 11.75
C TYR A 236 4.11 -19.06 11.48
N GLY A 237 4.46 -18.33 12.53
CA GLY A 237 5.36 -17.19 12.46
C GLY A 237 6.21 -17.06 13.72
N SER A 238 7.43 -16.59 13.57
CA SER A 238 8.36 -16.29 14.67
C SER A 238 9.24 -15.09 14.34
N LEU A 239 9.73 -14.43 15.39
CA LEU A 239 10.72 -13.36 15.29
C LEU A 239 12.09 -13.94 15.67
N GLU A 240 12.92 -14.23 14.68
CA GLU A 240 14.18 -14.97 14.83
C GLU A 240 15.43 -14.09 14.68
N HIS A 241 15.34 -13.05 13.86
CA HIS A 241 16.50 -12.26 13.47
C HIS A 241 16.47 -10.82 14.01
N TYR A 242 15.39 -10.08 13.75
CA TYR A 242 15.26 -8.67 14.13
C TYR A 242 14.83 -8.51 15.61
N GLY A 243 14.61 -7.28 16.02
CA GLY A 243 14.11 -7.00 17.36
C GLY A 243 15.12 -7.34 18.46
N LYS A 244 14.64 -8.03 19.50
CA LYS A 244 15.44 -8.42 20.67
C LYS A 244 16.58 -9.42 20.40
N ASN A 245 16.69 -9.96 19.18
CA ASN A 245 17.61 -11.04 18.83
C ASN A 245 19.04 -10.58 18.54
N ASN A 246 19.41 -9.36 18.91
CA ASN A 246 20.79 -8.88 18.83
C ASN A 246 21.30 -8.42 20.20
N SER A 247 22.62 -8.50 20.41
CA SER A 247 23.29 -8.13 21.66
C SER A 247 23.32 -6.63 21.93
N PHE A 248 23.27 -5.81 20.88
CA PHE A 248 23.24 -4.35 20.99
C PHE A 248 22.00 -3.74 20.30
N ARG A 249 21.62 -2.56 20.74
CA ARG A 249 20.51 -1.78 20.16
C ARG A 249 20.65 -0.30 20.46
N GLY A 250 20.00 0.50 19.60
CA GLY A 250 19.84 1.94 19.79
C GLY A 250 18.37 2.35 19.62
N THR A 251 18.08 3.63 19.70
CA THR A 251 16.76 4.18 19.41
C THR A 251 16.58 4.40 17.90
N LYS A 252 17.57 5.03 17.28
CA LYS A 252 17.61 5.37 15.84
C LYS A 252 19.04 5.29 15.31
N CYS A 253 19.20 5.23 13.99
CA CYS A 253 20.52 5.14 13.35
C CYS A 253 21.33 6.44 13.49
N ARG A 254 20.70 7.61 13.38
CA ARG A 254 21.39 8.90 13.59
C ARG A 254 21.94 9.00 15.01
N GLY A 255 23.25 9.22 15.14
CA GLY A 255 23.93 9.31 16.42
C GLY A 255 24.07 7.98 17.16
N CYS A 256 23.83 6.83 16.51
CA CYS A 256 23.98 5.52 17.13
C CYS A 256 25.45 5.20 17.42
N GLU A 257 25.76 4.81 18.64
CA GLU A 257 27.12 4.40 19.07
C GLU A 257 27.60 3.09 18.39
N HIS A 258 26.64 2.27 17.92
CA HIS A 258 26.93 0.99 17.26
C HIS A 258 27.06 1.10 15.74
N LYS A 259 27.13 2.31 15.18
CA LYS A 259 27.09 2.54 13.71
C LYS A 259 28.14 1.75 12.93
N ASP A 260 29.36 1.62 13.46
CA ASP A 260 30.50 1.00 12.79
C ASP A 260 30.41 -0.54 12.77
N ASN A 261 29.66 -1.14 13.72
CA ASN A 261 29.49 -2.58 13.86
C ASN A 261 28.10 -3.08 13.40
N CYS A 262 27.20 -2.17 13.04
CA CYS A 262 25.84 -2.52 12.66
C CYS A 262 25.69 -2.65 11.15
N LYS A 263 25.52 -3.87 10.65
CA LYS A 263 25.28 -4.13 9.20
C LYS A 263 24.03 -3.45 8.64
N PHE A 264 23.09 -3.02 9.51
CA PHE A 264 21.89 -2.31 9.14
C PHE A 264 21.96 -0.81 9.41
N TYR A 265 23.14 -0.27 9.75
CA TYR A 265 23.26 1.17 9.90
C TYR A 265 22.83 1.88 8.61
N TRP A 266 22.01 2.91 8.76
CA TRP A 266 21.52 3.70 7.64
C TRP A 266 21.43 5.17 8.02
N ASP A 267 22.16 5.99 7.29
CA ASP A 267 22.15 7.44 7.48
C ASP A 267 21.10 8.09 6.59
N ILE A 268 19.94 8.37 7.17
CA ILE A 268 18.81 9.02 6.47
C ILE A 268 19.18 10.42 5.95
N THR A 269 20.18 11.08 6.54
CA THR A 269 20.57 12.45 6.11
C THR A 269 21.21 12.48 4.72
N LYS A 270 21.69 11.34 4.24
CA LYS A 270 22.22 11.17 2.87
C LYS A 270 21.13 11.07 1.80
N ASP A 271 19.91 10.80 2.18
CA ASP A 271 18.73 10.86 1.30
C ASP A 271 18.01 12.19 1.51
N ASN A 272 18.24 13.16 0.65
CA ASN A 272 17.66 14.50 0.76
C ASN A 272 16.13 14.48 0.86
N ARG A 273 15.46 13.58 0.14
CA ARG A 273 14.01 13.48 0.15
C ARG A 273 13.52 12.93 1.49
N LEU A 274 14.06 11.82 1.95
CA LEU A 274 13.62 11.20 3.21
C LEU A 274 14.02 12.05 4.42
N ASN A 275 15.17 12.73 4.36
CA ASN A 275 15.59 13.67 5.38
C ASN A 275 14.60 14.83 5.52
N ASN A 276 14.22 15.47 4.41
CA ASN A 276 13.25 16.57 4.42
C ASN A 276 11.83 16.10 4.76
N LEU A 277 11.44 14.92 4.29
CA LEU A 277 10.10 14.37 4.53
C LEU A 277 9.91 13.93 6.00
N TYR A 278 10.95 13.36 6.63
CA TYR A 278 10.82 12.74 7.96
C TYR A 278 11.75 13.32 9.01
N ALA A 279 13.07 13.24 8.83
CA ALA A 279 14.01 13.53 9.90
C ALA A 279 13.96 14.99 10.38
N LYS A 280 13.76 15.93 9.46
CA LYS A 280 13.59 17.36 9.78
C LYS A 280 12.22 17.71 10.36
N ASN A 281 11.28 16.79 10.32
CA ASN A 281 9.90 17.01 10.75
C ASN A 281 9.45 16.07 11.88
N GLU A 282 10.36 15.25 12.43
CA GLU A 282 10.04 14.27 13.49
C GLU A 282 9.52 14.93 14.79
N GLN A 283 9.84 16.20 15.04
CA GLN A 283 9.37 16.93 16.20
C GLN A 283 7.87 17.20 16.21
N HIS A 284 7.20 17.11 15.07
CA HIS A 284 5.76 17.39 14.98
C HIS A 284 4.87 16.22 15.37
N ASP A 285 5.33 14.98 15.15
CA ASP A 285 4.54 13.75 15.39
C ASP A 285 5.32 12.65 16.12
N GLY A 286 6.59 12.88 16.43
CA GLY A 286 7.47 11.91 17.10
C GLY A 286 7.86 10.72 16.24
N TYR A 287 7.53 10.71 14.94
CA TYR A 287 7.81 9.57 14.07
C TYR A 287 9.28 9.52 13.64
N ILE A 288 9.99 8.50 14.09
CA ILE A 288 11.40 8.24 13.75
C ILE A 288 11.45 7.27 12.55
N ARG A 289 11.88 7.78 11.38
CA ARG A 289 11.96 6.99 10.14
C ARG A 289 13.16 6.03 10.09
N ASP A 290 14.27 6.42 10.71
CA ASP A 290 15.50 5.65 10.80
C ASP A 290 15.64 4.88 12.13
N GLY A 291 14.53 4.31 12.59
CA GLY A 291 14.47 3.52 13.83
C GLY A 291 15.41 2.32 13.82
N CYS A 292 15.75 1.83 15.01
CA CYS A 292 16.63 0.68 15.16
C CYS A 292 15.89 -0.62 14.84
N VAL A 293 16.47 -1.44 13.95
CA VAL A 293 15.92 -2.77 13.62
C VAL A 293 16.05 -3.79 14.76
N TRP A 294 16.82 -3.44 15.81
CA TRP A 294 17.04 -4.23 17.01
C TRP A 294 16.19 -3.75 18.19
N SER A 295 15.19 -2.91 17.96
CA SER A 295 14.32 -2.42 19.03
C SER A 295 13.55 -3.56 19.70
N ASN A 296 13.48 -3.55 21.03
CA ASN A 296 12.67 -4.50 21.80
C ASN A 296 11.17 -4.38 21.57
N GLU A 297 10.75 -3.27 20.97
CA GLU A 297 9.35 -2.98 20.71
C GLU A 297 8.85 -3.61 19.41
N ILE A 298 9.72 -4.27 18.63
CA ILE A 298 9.33 -5.02 17.44
C ILE A 298 8.64 -6.31 17.87
N ASP A 299 7.41 -6.49 17.43
CA ASP A 299 6.53 -7.60 17.82
C ASP A 299 5.93 -8.35 16.63
N ILE A 300 6.44 -8.11 15.42
CA ILE A 300 6.04 -8.82 14.19
C ILE A 300 7.02 -9.95 13.84
N TYR A 301 6.57 -10.86 13.00
CA TYR A 301 7.36 -12.01 12.56
C TYR A 301 8.29 -11.66 11.39
N ASP A 302 9.49 -12.26 11.35
CA ASP A 302 10.44 -12.19 10.22
C ASP A 302 10.61 -13.52 9.47
N LYS A 303 10.09 -14.61 10.05
CA LYS A 303 10.05 -15.96 9.47
C LYS A 303 8.61 -16.47 9.55
N MET A 304 8.05 -16.85 8.40
CA MET A 304 6.63 -17.18 8.31
C MET A 304 6.41 -18.29 7.26
N SER A 305 5.47 -19.19 7.53
CA SER A 305 4.98 -20.20 6.58
C SER A 305 3.49 -20.40 6.75
N ALA A 306 2.79 -20.71 5.67
CA ALA A 306 1.36 -21.03 5.69
C ALA A 306 1.04 -22.15 4.72
N GLN A 307 0.06 -22.98 5.08
CA GLN A 307 -0.64 -23.89 4.17
C GLN A 307 -2.07 -23.42 4.01
N ILE A 308 -2.56 -23.39 2.79
CA ILE A 308 -3.88 -22.86 2.45
C ILE A 308 -4.60 -23.85 1.55
N ILE A 309 -5.85 -24.16 1.87
CA ILE A 309 -6.74 -24.93 1.00
C ILE A 309 -7.74 -23.95 0.38
N TYR A 310 -7.88 -24.00 -0.94
CA TYR A 310 -8.81 -23.18 -1.71
C TYR A 310 -10.11 -23.96 -2.02
N ALA A 311 -11.22 -23.24 -2.21
CA ALA A 311 -12.53 -23.81 -2.48
C ALA A 311 -12.57 -24.73 -3.73
N ASN A 312 -11.68 -24.48 -4.71
CA ASN A 312 -11.51 -25.32 -5.90
C ASN A 312 -10.64 -26.57 -5.69
N GLY A 313 -10.20 -26.82 -4.45
CA GLY A 313 -9.38 -27.98 -4.05
C GLY A 313 -7.87 -27.79 -4.26
N VAL A 314 -7.41 -26.60 -4.68
CA VAL A 314 -5.97 -26.32 -4.82
C VAL A 314 -5.36 -26.12 -3.42
N THR A 315 -4.21 -26.75 -3.19
CA THR A 315 -3.40 -26.56 -1.98
C THR A 315 -2.25 -25.61 -2.27
N VAL A 316 -2.01 -24.67 -1.38
CA VAL A 316 -0.89 -23.70 -1.49
C VAL A 316 0.01 -23.81 -0.27
N ASN A 317 1.34 -23.83 -0.48
CA ASN A 317 2.36 -23.80 0.57
C ASN A 317 3.17 -22.51 0.46
#